data_e322a75d52867117c5c84cb5375e54a8
#
_entry.id   e322a75d52867117c5c84cb5375e54a8
#
_cell.length_a   1.000
_cell.length_b   1.000
_cell.length_c   1.000
_cell.angle_alpha   90.00
_cell.angle_beta   90.00
_cell.angle_gamma   90.00
#
_symmetry.space_group_name_H-M   'P 1'
#
loop_
_entity.id
_entity.type
_entity.pdbx_description
1 polymer ?
#
loop_
_entity_poly.entity_id
_entity_poly.type
_entity_poly.pdbx_seq_one_letter_code
_entity_poly.pdbx_strand_id
1 'polypeptide(L)'
;MKKISKTLLLWSIALTLNNALATVVGPYPTIGLSHIPEALQNQYKQILPDMTDKSHCAVAWDSATEGDKMVLRCSIAIKMSAEGERRAMRYCEEKREEHKIKAPCRLIDGN
;
A
#
# COMPACT_ATOMS: atom_id res chain seq x y z
N MET A 1 36.10 -28.02 -1.16
CA MET A 1 35.28 -27.62 -0.01
C MET A 1 34.92 -26.15 -0.01
N LYS A 2 35.89 -25.27 -0.21
CA LYS A 2 35.62 -23.82 -0.23
C LYS A 2 34.68 -23.40 -1.36
N LYS A 3 34.76 -24.08 -2.51
CA LYS A 3 33.91 -23.78 -3.67
C LYS A 3 32.44 -24.07 -3.41
N ILE A 4 32.14 -25.08 -2.60
CA ILE A 4 30.76 -25.47 -2.30
C ILE A 4 30.07 -24.39 -1.47
N SER A 5 30.77 -23.82 -0.48
CA SER A 5 30.24 -22.75 0.37
C SER A 5 29.86 -21.50 -0.43
N LYS A 6 30.69 -21.13 -1.40
CA LYS A 6 30.43 -19.97 -2.24
C LYS A 6 29.19 -20.17 -3.12
N THR A 7 29.01 -21.37 -3.63
CA THR A 7 27.85 -21.69 -4.43
C THR A 7 26.55 -21.56 -3.63
N LEU A 8 26.56 -22.04 -2.40
CA LEU A 8 25.39 -21.95 -1.53
C LEU A 8 25.00 -20.50 -1.23
N LEU A 9 25.97 -19.63 -1.02
CA LEU A 9 25.71 -18.21 -0.76
C LEU A 9 25.05 -17.53 -1.96
N LEU A 10 25.48 -17.83 -3.17
CA LEU A 10 24.89 -17.26 -4.38
C LEU A 10 23.43 -17.67 -4.54
N TRP A 11 23.11 -18.90 -4.21
CA TRP A 11 21.73 -19.38 -4.28
C TRP A 11 20.82 -18.62 -3.33
N SER A 12 21.25 -18.36 -2.10
CA SER A 12 20.47 -17.62 -1.12
C SER A 12 20.14 -16.22 -1.60
N ILE A 13 21.11 -15.52 -2.19
CA ILE A 13 20.93 -14.17 -2.70
C ILE A 13 19.90 -14.16 -3.84
N ALA A 14 19.97 -15.10 -4.75
CA ALA A 14 19.04 -15.16 -5.88
C ALA A 14 17.60 -15.36 -5.43
N LEU A 15 17.35 -16.21 -4.44
CA LEU A 15 16.02 -16.43 -3.91
C LEU A 15 15.46 -15.18 -3.26
N THR A 16 16.26 -14.43 -2.53
CA THR A 16 15.84 -13.19 -1.88
C THR A 16 15.39 -12.16 -2.91
N LEU A 17 16.14 -11.99 -3.98
CA LEU A 17 15.81 -11.04 -5.04
C LEU A 17 14.50 -11.40 -5.73
N ASN A 18 14.27 -12.66 -6.00
CA ASN A 18 13.03 -13.11 -6.66
C ASN A 18 11.80 -12.80 -5.79
N ASN A 19 11.88 -13.01 -4.49
CA ASN A 19 10.79 -12.70 -3.57
C ASN A 19 10.49 -11.21 -3.53
N ALA A 20 11.50 -10.36 -3.54
CA ALA A 20 11.33 -8.92 -3.52
C ALA A 20 10.60 -8.42 -4.77
N LEU A 21 10.88 -9.00 -5.93
CA LEU A 21 10.23 -8.61 -7.18
C LEU A 21 8.79 -9.07 -7.27
N ALA A 22 8.42 -10.16 -6.60
CA ALA A 22 7.09 -10.74 -6.69
C ALA A 22 6.00 -9.92 -5.99
N THR A 23 6.36 -8.93 -5.17
CA THR A 23 5.39 -8.19 -4.36
C THR A 23 4.81 -6.93 -5.01
N VAL A 24 5.20 -6.60 -6.25
CA VAL A 24 4.92 -5.30 -6.86
C VAL A 24 3.80 -5.33 -7.91
N VAL A 25 3.19 -6.48 -8.18
CA VAL A 25 2.27 -6.62 -9.31
C VAL A 25 0.81 -6.61 -8.87
N GLY A 26 -0.02 -5.77 -9.56
CA GLY A 26 -1.47 -5.77 -9.38
C GLY A 26 -2.16 -6.96 -10.05
N PRO A 27 -3.46 -7.16 -9.83
CA PRO A 27 -4.38 -6.19 -9.24
C PRO A 27 -4.21 -6.05 -7.72
N TYR A 28 -4.48 -4.86 -7.23
CA TYR A 28 -4.36 -4.57 -5.81
C TYR A 28 -5.62 -4.99 -5.05
N PRO A 29 -5.50 -5.40 -3.79
CA PRO A 29 -6.67 -5.65 -2.96
C PRO A 29 -7.46 -4.36 -2.74
N THR A 30 -8.78 -4.48 -2.64
CA THR A 30 -9.67 -3.34 -2.46
C THR A 30 -10.51 -3.50 -1.21
N ILE A 31 -11.07 -2.39 -0.73
CA ILE A 31 -11.99 -2.37 0.40
C ILE A 31 -13.03 -1.28 0.17
N GLY A 32 -14.27 -1.56 0.54
CA GLY A 32 -15.34 -0.57 0.44
C GLY A 32 -15.20 0.52 1.49
N LEU A 33 -15.60 1.74 1.13
CA LEU A 33 -15.50 2.90 2.03
C LEU A 33 -16.22 2.67 3.35
N SER A 34 -17.37 1.99 3.32
CA SER A 34 -18.16 1.74 4.53
C SER A 34 -17.49 0.75 5.50
N HIS A 35 -16.45 0.07 5.07
CA HIS A 35 -15.77 -0.96 5.87
C HIS A 35 -14.48 -0.45 6.54
N ILE A 36 -14.14 0.81 6.36
CA ILE A 36 -12.94 1.37 7.00
C ILE A 36 -13.33 2.16 8.25
N PRO A 37 -12.39 2.37 9.20
CA PRO A 37 -12.69 3.15 10.40
C PRO A 37 -13.21 4.53 10.09
N GLU A 38 -14.09 5.04 10.95
CA GLU A 38 -14.73 6.35 10.76
C GLU A 38 -13.70 7.48 10.60
N ALA A 39 -12.63 7.44 11.36
CA ALA A 39 -11.57 8.45 11.27
C ALA A 39 -10.98 8.49 9.86
N LEU A 40 -10.77 7.32 9.25
CA LEU A 40 -10.25 7.24 7.88
C LEU A 40 -11.30 7.64 6.85
N GLN A 41 -12.58 7.33 7.09
CA GLN A 41 -13.66 7.80 6.23
C GLN A 41 -13.70 9.33 6.20
N ASN A 42 -13.53 9.96 7.36
CA ASN A 42 -13.53 11.42 7.46
C ASN A 42 -12.34 12.04 6.73
N GLN A 43 -11.16 11.44 6.84
CA GLN A 43 -9.98 11.88 6.08
C GLN A 43 -10.22 11.77 4.57
N TYR A 44 -10.81 10.68 4.12
CA TYR A 44 -11.14 10.48 2.72
C TYR A 44 -12.08 11.57 2.22
N LYS A 45 -13.11 11.89 2.98
CA LYS A 45 -14.09 12.92 2.61
C LYS A 45 -13.44 14.30 2.48
N GLN A 46 -12.44 14.59 3.31
CA GLN A 46 -11.73 15.87 3.25
C GLN A 46 -10.88 16.00 1.98
N ILE A 47 -10.36 14.90 1.47
CA ILE A 47 -9.53 14.88 0.28
C ILE A 47 -10.36 14.82 -1.00
N LEU A 48 -11.57 14.29 -0.90
CA LEU A 48 -12.44 14.02 -2.05
C LEU A 48 -12.62 15.20 -3.01
N PRO A 49 -12.78 16.46 -2.55
CA PRO A 49 -12.92 17.59 -3.47
C PRO A 49 -11.70 17.79 -4.39
N ASP A 50 -10.53 17.34 -3.99
CA ASP A 50 -9.30 17.48 -4.78
C ASP A 50 -9.04 16.28 -5.70
N MET A 51 -9.89 15.27 -5.64
CA MET A 51 -9.71 14.04 -6.41
C MET A 51 -10.42 14.12 -7.76
N THR A 52 -9.86 13.42 -8.73
CA THR A 52 -10.48 13.19 -10.03
C THR A 52 -10.87 11.72 -10.16
N ASP A 53 -11.48 11.34 -11.27
CA ASP A 53 -11.79 9.94 -11.57
C ASP A 53 -10.54 9.05 -11.69
N LYS A 54 -9.36 9.64 -11.78
CA LYS A 54 -8.08 8.94 -11.89
C LYS A 54 -7.31 8.90 -10.57
N SER A 55 -7.82 9.59 -9.56
CA SER A 55 -7.25 9.58 -8.21
C SER A 55 -7.70 8.36 -7.45
N HIS A 56 -6.82 7.84 -6.61
CA HIS A 56 -7.11 6.66 -5.78
C HIS A 56 -6.54 6.88 -4.39
N CYS A 57 -7.16 6.24 -3.41
CA CYS A 57 -6.67 6.24 -2.04
C CYS A 57 -6.45 4.81 -1.58
N ALA A 58 -5.45 4.62 -0.73
CA ALA A 58 -5.16 3.34 -0.09
C ALA A 58 -5.13 3.52 1.42
N VAL A 59 -5.56 2.50 2.13
CA VAL A 59 -5.67 2.51 3.59
C VAL A 59 -5.05 1.26 4.19
N ALA A 60 -4.54 1.41 5.41
CA ALA A 60 -4.16 0.30 6.27
C ALA A 60 -4.35 0.74 7.72
N TRP A 61 -4.77 -0.19 8.56
CA TRP A 61 -4.91 0.11 10.00
C TRP A 61 -4.81 -1.17 10.82
N ASP A 62 -4.24 -1.04 12.01
CA ASP A 62 -4.25 -2.08 13.03
C ASP A 62 -5.21 -1.72 14.18
N SER A 63 -5.60 -0.45 14.28
CA SER A 63 -6.53 0.03 15.30
C SER A 63 -7.50 1.03 14.69
N ALA A 64 -8.76 0.98 15.09
CA ALA A 64 -9.79 1.91 14.62
C ALA A 64 -9.84 3.21 15.44
N THR A 65 -9.04 3.30 16.51
CA THR A 65 -9.07 4.43 17.43
C THR A 65 -7.73 5.12 17.66
N GLU A 66 -6.62 4.45 17.33
CA GLU A 66 -5.29 5.02 17.52
C GLU A 66 -4.77 5.59 16.21
N GLY A 67 -4.59 6.90 16.14
CA GLY A 67 -4.22 7.60 14.91
C GLY A 67 -2.86 7.19 14.35
N ASP A 68 -1.92 6.78 15.20
CA ASP A 68 -0.62 6.30 14.77
C ASP A 68 -0.67 4.85 14.22
N LYS A 69 -1.80 4.18 14.34
CA LYS A 69 -2.02 2.84 13.79
C LYS A 69 -3.03 2.86 12.65
N MET A 70 -3.19 4.01 12.01
CA MET A 70 -4.03 4.17 10.83
C MET A 70 -3.29 4.99 9.79
N VAL A 71 -3.46 4.66 8.53
CA VAL A 71 -2.91 5.44 7.42
C VAL A 71 -3.88 5.48 6.26
N LEU A 72 -3.99 6.66 5.66
CA LEU A 72 -4.69 6.86 4.39
C LEU A 72 -3.79 7.71 3.51
N ARG A 73 -3.55 7.25 2.30
CA ARG A 73 -2.74 7.98 1.31
C ARG A 73 -3.44 7.97 -0.03
N CYS A 74 -3.43 9.11 -0.68
CA CYS A 74 -4.11 9.29 -1.96
C CYS A 74 -3.15 9.81 -3.01
N SER A 75 -3.40 9.44 -4.26
CA SER A 75 -2.76 10.04 -5.41
C SER A 75 -3.67 11.13 -5.97
N ILE A 76 -3.12 12.31 -6.26
CA ILE A 76 -3.86 13.46 -6.75
C ILE A 76 -3.12 13.99 -7.98
N ALA A 77 -3.87 14.62 -8.89
CA ALA A 77 -3.32 15.20 -10.11
C ALA A 77 -2.63 14.16 -11.01
N ILE A 78 -3.27 13.02 -11.16
CA ILE A 78 -2.75 11.88 -11.93
C ILE A 78 -3.43 11.84 -13.29
N LYS A 79 -2.66 11.52 -14.33
CA LYS A 79 -3.18 11.45 -15.71
C LYS A 79 -3.74 10.07 -16.06
N MET A 80 -3.30 9.02 -15.40
CA MET A 80 -3.71 7.64 -15.68
C MET A 80 -4.16 6.95 -14.41
N SER A 81 -5.31 6.29 -14.46
CA SER A 81 -5.89 5.60 -13.29
C SER A 81 -4.96 4.52 -12.73
N ALA A 82 -4.35 3.71 -13.60
CA ALA A 82 -3.41 2.67 -13.16
C ALA A 82 -2.23 3.25 -12.40
N GLU A 83 -1.73 4.41 -12.82
CA GLU A 83 -0.66 5.12 -12.13
C GLU A 83 -1.13 5.66 -10.79
N GLY A 84 -2.37 6.14 -10.73
CA GLY A 84 -2.98 6.61 -9.49
C GLY A 84 -3.08 5.50 -8.45
N GLU A 85 -3.51 4.31 -8.87
CA GLU A 85 -3.57 3.15 -7.98
C GLU A 85 -2.18 2.78 -7.45
N ARG A 86 -1.22 2.70 -8.35
CA ARG A 86 0.15 2.31 -8.00
C ARG A 86 0.77 3.28 -7.00
N ARG A 87 0.57 4.58 -7.22
CA ARG A 87 1.12 5.61 -6.32
C ARG A 87 0.44 5.59 -4.97
N ALA A 88 -0.88 5.48 -4.93
CA ALA A 88 -1.61 5.41 -3.67
C ALA A 88 -1.14 4.22 -2.83
N MET A 89 -0.99 3.06 -3.46
CA MET A 89 -0.50 1.86 -2.76
C MET A 89 0.93 2.06 -2.26
N ARG A 90 1.80 2.62 -3.07
CA ARG A 90 3.19 2.86 -2.66
C ARG A 90 3.27 3.82 -1.49
N TYR A 91 2.56 4.93 -1.54
CA TYR A 91 2.55 5.91 -0.44
C TYR A 91 2.00 5.30 0.83
N CYS A 92 0.95 4.49 0.71
CA CYS A 92 0.38 3.79 1.85
C CYS A 92 1.39 2.80 2.45
N GLU A 93 2.05 1.99 1.62
CA GLU A 93 3.05 1.03 2.09
C GLU A 93 4.22 1.70 2.79
N GLU A 94 4.69 2.81 2.26
CA GLU A 94 5.77 3.57 2.89
C GLU A 94 5.35 4.06 4.28
N LYS A 95 4.14 4.58 4.38
CA LYS A 95 3.64 5.15 5.63
C LYS A 95 3.30 4.08 6.67
N ARG A 96 2.73 2.96 6.23
CA ARG A 96 2.44 1.88 7.17
C ARG A 96 3.70 1.25 7.76
N GLU A 97 4.79 1.17 6.99
CA GLU A 97 6.07 0.71 7.50
C GLU A 97 6.62 1.67 8.56
N GLU A 98 6.52 2.96 8.30
CA GLU A 98 6.94 4.01 9.23
C GLU A 98 6.20 3.90 10.56
N HIS A 99 4.91 3.61 10.52
CA HIS A 99 4.07 3.46 11.71
C HIS A 99 4.00 2.02 12.23
N LYS A 100 4.70 1.09 11.61
CA LYS A 100 4.71 -0.31 12.01
C LYS A 100 3.32 -0.94 12.04
N ILE A 101 2.50 -0.57 11.06
CA ILE A 101 1.17 -1.16 10.89
C ILE A 101 1.34 -2.51 10.20
N LYS A 102 0.78 -3.55 10.78
CA LYS A 102 0.91 -4.92 10.26
C LYS A 102 -0.06 -5.22 9.15
N ALA A 103 -1.26 -4.63 9.21
CA ALA A 103 -2.27 -4.84 8.18
C ALA A 103 -1.79 -4.30 6.83
N PRO A 104 -2.05 -5.01 5.72
CA PRO A 104 -1.62 -4.56 4.40
C PRO A 104 -2.47 -3.39 3.90
N CYS A 105 -1.90 -2.60 2.98
CA CYS A 105 -2.63 -1.55 2.31
C CYS A 105 -3.65 -2.12 1.32
N ARG A 106 -4.79 -1.46 1.21
CA ARG A 106 -5.86 -1.80 0.26
C ARG A 106 -6.37 -0.52 -0.37
N LEU A 107 -6.70 -0.59 -1.65
CA LEU A 107 -7.31 0.55 -2.34
C LEU A 107 -8.77 0.70 -1.89
N ILE A 108 -9.19 1.95 -1.68
CA ILE A 108 -10.58 2.23 -1.36
C ILE A 108 -11.39 2.15 -2.64
N ASP A 109 -12.41 1.32 -2.62
CA ASP A 109 -13.44 1.33 -3.64
C ASP A 109 -14.48 2.34 -3.19
N GLY A 110 -14.56 3.47 -3.88
CA GLY A 110 -15.38 4.61 -3.47
C GLY A 110 -16.88 4.43 -3.60
N ASN A 111 -17.32 3.27 -4.03
CA ASN A 111 -18.75 3.01 -4.22
C ASN A 111 -19.36 2.12 -3.14
#